data_1cb9497e5a103751f55c6f17af80fd89
#
_entry.id   1cb9497e5a103751f55c6f17af80fd89
#
_cell.length_a   1.000
_cell.length_b   1.000
_cell.length_c   1.000
_cell.angle_alpha   90.00
_cell.angle_beta   90.00
_cell.angle_gamma   90.00
#
_symmetry.space_group_name_H-M   'P 1'
#
loop_
_entity.id
_entity.type
_entity.pdbx_description
1 polymer ?
#
loop_
_entity_poly.entity_id
_entity_poly.type
_entity_poly.pdbx_seq_one_letter_code
_entity_poly.pdbx_strand_id
1 'polypeptide(L)'
;MIIFLGAFILLLCISTPITVALGGCSLVYALVGGTVPITTLIQTTFGGLTSFPLLAIPLFMLAGNLMNEGGLTPDLVNFARHLLGHIRGGLGHATILACAIFAAISGAAVATAVAIGVVMLPAMKKAGYDEGVAAALTSTAACLGPIIPHSIPFIIYGVSANVSIAALFVGGVFPGIVLAAALMVYMYFVAARHDYPRDPKKSWKETLLTAGKALPALFMPVLIMGGILSGMFTPTEAAGVTVVYSAVMGAFYYRQLNFKNLPKVFLKSGLESGMVMLLIAMSEPFAWFVAADQIPQLIIDWISQVTTSPYAILLLINAFLLLLGIPMETAPALVIVTPILVPIGAAVGIDPVHLGIVVCLNLVLGLITPPVGAVLFAVCGMSGMTLDRLSKAIWPPFFVALVVLAVVTYLPWLSTYLPRLVLGR
;
A
#
# COMPACT_ATOMS: atom_id res chain seq x y z
N MET A 1 -30.30 8.97 -5.97
CA MET A 1 -29.08 9.67 -5.52
C MET A 1 -29.13 10.13 -4.06
N ILE A 2 -30.04 11.05 -3.63
CA ILE A 2 -30.08 11.58 -2.25
C ILE A 2 -30.27 10.48 -1.21
N ILE A 3 -31.18 9.54 -1.44
CA ILE A 3 -31.43 8.38 -0.55
C ILE A 3 -30.19 7.50 -0.44
N PHE A 4 -29.50 7.24 -1.55
CA PHE A 4 -28.30 6.41 -1.60
C PHE A 4 -27.14 7.00 -0.80
N LEU A 5 -26.78 8.26 -1.12
CA LEU A 5 -25.70 8.98 -0.39
C LEU A 5 -26.11 9.27 1.07
N GLY A 6 -27.38 9.62 1.31
CA GLY A 6 -27.90 9.84 2.65
C GLY A 6 -27.82 8.58 3.53
N ALA A 7 -28.19 7.42 2.99
CA ALA A 7 -28.07 6.13 3.68
C ALA A 7 -26.60 5.79 3.96
N PHE A 8 -25.70 6.02 2.99
CA PHE A 8 -24.26 5.79 3.19
C PHE A 8 -23.69 6.64 4.32
N ILE A 9 -23.94 7.96 4.28
CA ILE A 9 -23.47 8.89 5.32
C ILE A 9 -24.08 8.54 6.68
N LEU A 10 -25.38 8.24 6.74
CA LEU A 10 -26.04 7.84 7.99
C LEU A 10 -25.40 6.61 8.60
N LEU A 11 -25.15 5.56 7.80
CA LEU A 11 -24.49 4.33 8.26
C LEU A 11 -23.07 4.60 8.78
N LEU A 12 -22.32 5.50 8.14
CA LEU A 12 -21.00 5.90 8.63
C LEU A 12 -21.09 6.68 9.94
N CYS A 13 -22.06 7.59 10.08
CA CYS A 13 -22.26 8.40 11.30
C CYS A 13 -22.58 7.53 12.53
N ILE A 14 -23.26 6.39 12.36
CA ILE A 14 -23.50 5.44 13.45
C ILE A 14 -22.37 4.44 13.65
N SER A 15 -21.18 4.73 13.10
CA SER A 15 -19.95 3.92 13.23
C SER A 15 -20.07 2.50 12.68
N THR A 16 -20.91 2.27 11.68
CA THR A 16 -21.03 0.98 11.01
C THR A 16 -19.74 0.69 10.22
N PRO A 17 -19.22 -0.56 10.22
CA PRO A 17 -18.11 -0.93 9.35
C PRO A 17 -18.37 -0.58 7.89
N ILE A 18 -17.37 -0.05 7.20
CA ILE A 18 -17.50 0.46 5.82
C ILE A 18 -18.09 -0.59 4.88
N THR A 19 -17.68 -1.84 5.02
CA THR A 19 -18.20 -2.97 4.24
C THR A 19 -19.73 -3.10 4.37
N VAL A 20 -20.25 -2.95 5.59
CA VAL A 20 -21.69 -2.99 5.86
C VAL A 20 -22.36 -1.71 5.36
N ALA A 21 -21.70 -0.56 5.46
CA ALA A 21 -22.24 0.70 4.95
C ALA A 21 -22.41 0.67 3.43
N LEU A 22 -21.44 0.12 2.68
CA LEU A 22 -21.51 -0.03 1.22
C LEU A 22 -22.63 -0.97 0.77
N GLY A 23 -22.71 -2.17 1.34
CA GLY A 23 -23.75 -3.11 1.04
C GLY A 23 -25.13 -2.63 1.52
N GLY A 24 -25.19 -2.04 2.72
CA GLY A 24 -26.42 -1.53 3.33
C GLY A 24 -27.05 -0.36 2.58
N CYS A 25 -26.24 0.65 2.16
CA CYS A 25 -26.79 1.76 1.36
C CYS A 25 -27.28 1.27 -0.02
N SER A 26 -26.58 0.31 -0.63
CA SER A 26 -26.99 -0.32 -1.88
C SER A 26 -28.32 -1.08 -1.72
N LEU A 27 -28.48 -1.80 -0.62
CA LEU A 27 -29.72 -2.51 -0.30
C LEU A 27 -30.88 -1.52 -0.05
N VAL A 28 -30.66 -0.48 0.75
CA VAL A 28 -31.65 0.56 1.02
C VAL A 28 -32.08 1.23 -0.30
N TYR A 29 -31.13 1.53 -1.18
CA TYR A 29 -31.44 2.15 -2.48
C TYR A 29 -32.26 1.22 -3.39
N ALA A 30 -31.93 -0.07 -3.43
CA ALA A 30 -32.69 -1.04 -4.21
C ALA A 30 -34.13 -1.22 -3.69
N LEU A 31 -34.32 -1.21 -2.37
CA LEU A 31 -35.62 -1.38 -1.73
C LEU A 31 -36.52 -0.14 -1.85
N VAL A 32 -35.95 1.05 -1.64
CA VAL A 32 -36.72 2.30 -1.60
C VAL A 32 -36.85 2.93 -2.99
N GLY A 33 -35.80 2.80 -3.82
CA GLY A 33 -35.78 3.36 -5.16
C GLY A 33 -36.69 2.66 -6.16
N GLY A 34 -37.03 1.38 -5.95
CA GLY A 34 -37.99 0.58 -6.74
C GLY A 34 -37.62 0.38 -8.24
N THR A 35 -36.50 0.92 -8.68
CA THR A 35 -36.06 0.91 -10.08
C THR A 35 -35.15 -0.26 -10.44
N VAL A 36 -34.52 -0.88 -9.42
CA VAL A 36 -33.55 -1.94 -9.63
C VAL A 36 -33.94 -3.20 -8.86
N PRO A 37 -34.01 -4.38 -9.52
CA PRO A 37 -34.31 -5.64 -8.86
C PRO A 37 -33.26 -6.02 -7.83
N ILE A 38 -33.67 -6.59 -6.70
CA ILE A 38 -32.73 -7.13 -5.68
C ILE A 38 -31.78 -8.18 -6.27
N THR A 39 -32.23 -8.90 -7.30
CA THR A 39 -31.38 -9.85 -8.03
C THR A 39 -30.13 -9.20 -8.63
N THR A 40 -30.23 -7.96 -9.10
CA THR A 40 -29.06 -7.20 -9.62
C THR A 40 -28.04 -6.96 -8.49
N LEU A 41 -28.47 -6.60 -7.27
CA LEU A 41 -27.60 -6.43 -6.11
C LEU A 41 -26.84 -7.73 -5.81
N ILE A 42 -27.55 -8.86 -5.80
CA ILE A 42 -26.93 -10.18 -5.54
C ILE A 42 -25.94 -10.53 -6.65
N GLN A 43 -26.32 -10.35 -7.92
CA GLN A 43 -25.49 -10.65 -9.07
C GLN A 43 -24.21 -9.82 -9.10
N THR A 44 -24.30 -8.51 -8.84
CA THR A 44 -23.14 -7.61 -8.81
C THR A 44 -22.21 -7.96 -7.65
N THR A 45 -22.75 -8.25 -6.45
CA THR A 45 -21.97 -8.67 -5.28
C THR A 45 -21.14 -9.93 -5.56
N PHE A 46 -21.75 -10.96 -6.14
CA PHE A 46 -21.03 -12.18 -6.51
C PHE A 46 -20.13 -11.98 -7.74
N GLY A 47 -20.56 -11.19 -8.71
CA GLY A 47 -19.78 -10.85 -9.90
C GLY A 47 -18.44 -10.24 -9.55
N GLY A 48 -18.41 -9.33 -8.58
CA GLY A 48 -17.17 -8.72 -8.09
C GLY A 48 -16.16 -9.71 -7.52
N LEU A 49 -16.62 -10.82 -6.92
CA LEU A 49 -15.73 -11.84 -6.37
C LEU A 49 -15.19 -12.82 -7.41
N THR A 50 -15.80 -12.93 -8.58
CA THR A 50 -15.42 -13.90 -9.62
C THR A 50 -14.27 -13.44 -10.51
N SER A 51 -13.75 -12.24 -10.32
CA SER A 51 -12.61 -11.71 -11.08
C SER A 51 -11.33 -12.48 -10.73
N PHE A 52 -10.75 -13.18 -11.72
CA PHE A 52 -9.53 -13.99 -11.54
C PHE A 52 -8.35 -13.21 -10.93
N PRO A 53 -8.08 -11.95 -11.33
CA PRO A 53 -7.00 -11.16 -10.72
C PRO A 53 -7.16 -10.90 -9.23
N LEU A 54 -8.37 -10.93 -8.68
CA LEU A 54 -8.59 -10.72 -7.24
C LEU A 54 -8.05 -11.87 -6.38
N LEU A 55 -7.91 -13.07 -6.94
CA LEU A 55 -7.27 -14.20 -6.26
C LEU A 55 -5.80 -13.90 -5.89
N ALA A 56 -5.16 -12.95 -6.56
CA ALA A 56 -3.82 -12.51 -6.19
C ALA A 56 -3.76 -11.90 -4.77
N ILE A 57 -4.83 -11.25 -4.30
CA ILE A 57 -4.87 -10.61 -2.97
C ILE A 57 -4.69 -11.64 -1.85
N PRO A 58 -5.55 -12.68 -1.70
CA PRO A 58 -5.37 -13.68 -0.65
C PRO A 58 -4.05 -14.46 -0.79
N LEU A 59 -3.58 -14.71 -2.00
CA LEU A 59 -2.32 -15.41 -2.23
C LEU A 59 -1.12 -14.55 -1.80
N PHE A 60 -1.05 -13.28 -2.16
CA PHE A 60 0.02 -12.39 -1.71
C PHE A 60 -0.01 -12.12 -0.21
N MET A 61 -1.21 -11.99 0.39
CA MET A 61 -1.33 -11.86 1.85
C MET A 61 -0.82 -13.10 2.56
N LEU A 62 -1.16 -14.28 2.07
CA LEU A 62 -0.64 -15.55 2.59
C LEU A 62 0.88 -15.63 2.43
N ALA A 63 1.42 -15.30 1.24
CA ALA A 63 2.85 -15.29 0.99
C ALA A 63 3.60 -14.35 1.95
N GLY A 64 3.11 -13.11 2.14
CA GLY A 64 3.68 -12.13 3.06
C GLY A 64 3.68 -12.61 4.52
N ASN A 65 2.57 -13.21 4.97
CA ASN A 65 2.48 -13.76 6.33
C ASN A 65 3.39 -15.00 6.51
N LEU A 66 3.49 -15.89 5.50
CA LEU A 66 4.41 -17.03 5.51
C LEU A 66 5.87 -16.57 5.59
N MET A 67 6.25 -15.51 4.88
CA MET A 67 7.60 -14.96 4.93
C MET A 67 7.92 -14.32 6.27
N ASN A 68 6.98 -13.56 6.82
CA ASN A 68 7.17 -12.90 8.12
C ASN A 68 7.35 -13.93 9.25
N GLU A 69 6.43 -14.90 9.35
CA GLU A 69 6.50 -15.99 10.33
C GLU A 69 7.62 -17.01 10.00
N GLY A 70 8.03 -17.08 8.73
CA GLY A 70 9.11 -17.92 8.24
C GLY A 70 10.51 -17.45 8.63
N GLY A 71 10.67 -16.26 9.26
CA GLY A 71 11.93 -15.78 9.80
C GLY A 71 12.86 -15.05 8.82
N LEU A 72 12.32 -14.54 7.69
CA LEU A 72 13.12 -13.83 6.68
C LEU A 72 13.49 -12.40 7.10
N THR A 73 12.67 -11.76 7.91
CA THR A 73 12.80 -10.34 8.29
C THR A 73 14.14 -10.01 8.96
N PRO A 74 14.67 -10.79 9.94
CA PRO A 74 15.94 -10.48 10.59
C PRO A 74 17.15 -10.45 9.65
N ASP A 75 17.23 -11.38 8.71
CA ASP A 75 18.35 -11.46 7.76
C ASP A 75 18.33 -10.29 6.76
N LEU A 76 17.13 -9.88 6.34
CA LEU A 76 16.92 -8.71 5.49
C LEU A 76 17.34 -7.42 6.21
N VAL A 77 16.94 -7.24 7.46
CA VAL A 77 17.33 -6.08 8.28
C VAL A 77 18.84 -6.07 8.49
N ASN A 78 19.46 -7.22 8.80
CA ASN A 78 20.89 -7.35 8.96
C ASN A 78 21.66 -6.99 7.68
N PHE A 79 21.17 -7.43 6.52
CA PHE A 79 21.74 -7.06 5.22
C PHE A 79 21.65 -5.54 4.99
N ALA A 80 20.48 -4.93 5.18
CA ALA A 80 20.30 -3.49 5.04
C ALA A 80 21.25 -2.69 5.97
N ARG A 81 21.42 -3.16 7.22
CA ARG A 81 22.33 -2.57 8.20
C ARG A 81 23.80 -2.71 7.79
N HIS A 82 24.21 -3.85 7.24
CA HIS A 82 25.58 -4.03 6.75
C HIS A 82 25.88 -3.11 5.56
N LEU A 83 24.90 -2.91 4.69
CA LEU A 83 25.07 -2.09 3.50
C LEU A 83 25.11 -0.59 3.83
N LEU A 84 24.22 -0.08 4.69
CA LEU A 84 24.02 1.35 4.92
C LEU A 84 24.39 1.81 6.35
N GLY A 85 24.69 0.90 7.28
CA GLY A 85 24.97 1.24 8.68
C GLY A 85 26.18 2.17 8.89
N HIS A 86 27.14 2.16 7.97
CA HIS A 86 28.34 2.98 8.02
C HIS A 86 28.11 4.45 7.65
N ILE A 87 26.95 4.80 7.08
CA ILE A 87 26.57 6.17 6.73
C ILE A 87 26.13 6.90 8.01
N ARG A 88 26.19 8.23 8.02
CA ARG A 88 25.66 9.06 9.11
C ARG A 88 24.16 8.80 9.27
N GLY A 89 23.72 8.37 10.48
CA GLY A 89 22.35 7.91 10.69
C GLY A 89 22.06 6.54 10.07
N GLY A 90 23.07 5.66 10.02
CA GLY A 90 23.04 4.40 9.29
C GLY A 90 21.88 3.47 9.60
N LEU A 91 21.42 3.40 10.87
CA LEU A 91 20.24 2.59 11.23
C LEU A 91 18.95 3.17 10.61
N GLY A 92 18.82 4.50 10.49
CA GLY A 92 17.69 5.11 9.81
C GLY A 92 17.67 4.78 8.31
N HIS A 93 18.83 4.88 7.64
CA HIS A 93 18.96 4.46 6.25
C HIS A 93 18.69 2.97 6.05
N ALA A 94 19.19 2.13 6.97
CA ALA A 94 18.90 0.69 6.95
C ALA A 94 17.41 0.39 7.14
N THR A 95 16.70 1.16 7.97
CA THR A 95 15.25 1.05 8.14
C THR A 95 14.52 1.33 6.84
N ILE A 96 14.87 2.42 6.13
CA ILE A 96 14.25 2.77 4.84
C ILE A 96 14.50 1.67 3.80
N LEU A 97 15.76 1.21 3.68
CA LEU A 97 16.11 0.14 2.75
C LEU A 97 15.40 -1.18 3.09
N ALA A 98 15.37 -1.55 4.38
CA ALA A 98 14.68 -2.75 4.84
C ALA A 98 13.17 -2.67 4.54
N CYS A 99 12.54 -1.51 4.77
CA CYS A 99 11.14 -1.27 4.37
C CYS A 99 10.95 -1.40 2.85
N ALA A 100 11.86 -0.84 2.05
CA ALA A 100 11.77 -0.90 0.59
C ALA A 100 11.87 -2.35 0.06
N ILE A 101 12.78 -3.15 0.60
CA ILE A 101 12.92 -4.55 0.19
C ILE A 101 11.74 -5.38 0.72
N PHE A 102 11.34 -5.18 1.99
CA PHE A 102 10.21 -5.90 2.57
C PHE A 102 8.88 -5.49 1.92
N ALA A 103 8.78 -4.27 1.43
CA ALA A 103 7.65 -3.77 0.64
C ALA A 103 7.33 -4.68 -0.54
N ALA A 104 8.37 -5.07 -1.28
CA ALA A 104 8.24 -5.98 -2.41
C ALA A 104 7.84 -7.44 -2.00
N ILE A 105 7.57 -7.68 -0.73
CA ILE A 105 7.14 -8.96 -0.16
C ILE A 105 5.75 -8.85 0.44
N SER A 106 5.46 -7.78 1.19
CA SER A 106 4.25 -7.66 2.00
C SER A 106 3.09 -6.94 1.28
N GLY A 107 3.40 -5.99 0.42
CA GLY A 107 2.40 -5.20 -0.30
C GLY A 107 1.50 -4.31 0.57
N ALA A 108 1.75 -4.21 1.89
CA ALA A 108 0.91 -3.50 2.86
C ALA A 108 1.74 -2.66 3.84
N ALA A 109 1.31 -1.41 4.11
CA ALA A 109 2.04 -0.48 4.96
C ALA A 109 2.10 -0.92 6.43
N VAL A 110 0.98 -1.36 7.00
CA VAL A 110 0.92 -1.81 8.41
C VAL A 110 1.79 -3.04 8.63
N ALA A 111 1.74 -4.02 7.71
CA ALA A 111 2.57 -5.22 7.79
C ALA A 111 4.06 -4.87 7.70
N THR A 112 4.45 -3.96 6.80
CA THR A 112 5.83 -3.48 6.67
C THR A 112 6.29 -2.75 7.94
N ALA A 113 5.44 -1.87 8.52
CA ALA A 113 5.74 -1.16 9.75
C ALA A 113 5.98 -2.12 10.91
N VAL A 114 5.12 -3.13 11.06
CA VAL A 114 5.23 -4.14 12.13
C VAL A 114 6.47 -4.98 11.96
N ALA A 115 6.69 -5.56 10.78
CA ALA A 115 7.80 -6.47 10.53
C ALA A 115 9.17 -5.80 10.75
N ILE A 116 9.35 -4.60 10.22
CA ILE A 116 10.62 -3.88 10.33
C ILE A 116 10.72 -3.13 11.66
N GLY A 117 9.61 -2.55 12.14
CA GLY A 117 9.58 -1.77 13.38
C GLY A 117 9.95 -2.59 14.63
N VAL A 118 9.46 -3.83 14.73
CA VAL A 118 9.79 -4.72 15.86
C VAL A 118 11.30 -4.93 16.01
N VAL A 119 12.04 -4.96 14.91
CA VAL A 119 13.51 -5.15 14.92
C VAL A 119 14.24 -3.81 15.03
N MET A 120 13.83 -2.81 14.25
CA MET A 120 14.59 -1.57 14.10
C MET A 120 14.34 -0.54 15.20
N LEU A 121 13.13 -0.42 15.74
CA LEU A 121 12.84 0.56 16.81
C LEU A 121 13.67 0.30 18.07
N PRO A 122 13.76 -0.94 18.61
CA PRO A 122 14.64 -1.21 19.74
C PRO A 122 16.13 -0.99 19.41
N ALA A 123 16.57 -1.32 18.19
CA ALA A 123 17.94 -1.12 17.75
C ALA A 123 18.31 0.36 17.68
N MET A 124 17.44 1.20 17.10
CA MET A 124 17.62 2.65 17.02
C MET A 124 17.60 3.29 18.40
N LYS A 125 16.69 2.88 19.30
CA LYS A 125 16.65 3.35 20.69
C LYS A 125 17.95 3.04 21.44
N LYS A 126 18.48 1.80 21.33
CA LYS A 126 19.76 1.42 21.92
C LYS A 126 20.95 2.20 21.36
N ALA A 127 20.87 2.62 20.11
CA ALA A 127 21.89 3.44 19.45
C ALA A 127 21.76 4.95 19.75
N GLY A 128 20.82 5.37 20.60
CA GLY A 128 20.65 6.76 21.02
C GLY A 128 19.85 7.64 20.08
N TYR A 129 19.05 7.03 19.17
CA TYR A 129 18.11 7.81 18.37
C TYR A 129 16.95 8.30 19.21
N ASP A 130 16.45 9.52 18.90
CA ASP A 130 15.18 9.98 19.45
C ASP A 130 14.04 9.04 19.05
N GLU A 131 13.24 8.65 20.04
CA GLU A 131 12.15 7.69 19.82
C GLU A 131 11.10 8.20 18.82
N GLY A 132 10.82 9.52 18.84
CA GLY A 132 9.90 10.15 17.91
C GLY A 132 10.41 10.11 16.49
N VAL A 133 11.71 10.42 16.29
CA VAL A 133 12.35 10.35 14.95
C VAL A 133 12.36 8.91 14.43
N ALA A 134 12.73 7.95 15.28
CA ALA A 134 12.76 6.54 14.89
C ALA A 134 11.37 6.02 14.49
N ALA A 135 10.35 6.32 15.31
CA ALA A 135 8.98 5.91 15.06
C ALA A 135 8.38 6.59 13.82
N ALA A 136 8.57 7.91 13.66
CA ALA A 136 8.10 8.67 12.51
C ALA A 136 8.74 8.20 11.20
N LEU A 137 10.07 7.97 11.21
CA LEU A 137 10.79 7.45 10.04
C LEU A 137 10.28 6.06 9.65
N THR A 138 10.12 5.16 10.63
CA THR A 138 9.62 3.80 10.40
C THR A 138 8.20 3.83 9.83
N SER A 139 7.33 4.68 10.38
CA SER A 139 5.96 4.86 9.88
C SER A 139 5.93 5.34 8.42
N THR A 140 6.75 6.35 8.09
CA THR A 140 6.77 6.90 6.73
C THR A 140 7.46 5.95 5.75
N ALA A 141 8.53 5.29 6.15
CA ALA A 141 9.20 4.29 5.32
C ALA A 141 8.31 3.07 5.04
N ALA A 142 7.42 2.70 5.95
CA ALA A 142 6.47 1.62 5.76
C ALA A 142 5.45 1.91 4.63
N CYS A 143 5.22 3.18 4.29
CA CYS A 143 4.42 3.57 3.12
C CYS A 143 5.00 3.07 1.78
N LEU A 144 6.27 2.67 1.74
CA LEU A 144 6.85 1.98 0.58
C LEU A 144 6.15 0.64 0.30
N GLY A 145 5.57 -0.03 1.33
CA GLY A 145 4.89 -1.32 1.21
C GLY A 145 3.87 -1.38 0.08
N PRO A 146 2.87 -0.53 0.09
CA PRO A 146 1.82 -0.52 -0.93
C PRO A 146 2.17 0.27 -2.20
N ILE A 147 3.42 0.68 -2.41
CA ILE A 147 3.86 1.44 -3.59
C ILE A 147 4.84 0.62 -4.44
N ILE A 148 5.79 -0.07 -3.80
CA ILE A 148 6.74 -0.94 -4.48
C ILE A 148 6.02 -2.22 -4.94
N PRO A 149 6.40 -2.79 -6.13
CA PRO A 149 5.69 -3.95 -6.67
C PRO A 149 5.53 -5.09 -5.67
N HIS A 150 4.55 -5.63 -5.77
CA HIS A 150 3.26 -6.30 -5.60
C HIS A 150 2.37 -5.69 -4.50
N SER A 151 1.97 -4.50 -4.81
CA SER A 151 1.06 -3.71 -3.98
C SER A 151 -0.38 -4.24 -4.04
N ILE A 152 -0.99 -4.53 -2.89
CA ILE A 152 -2.41 -4.88 -2.78
C ILE A 152 -3.31 -3.74 -3.29
N PRO A 153 -3.08 -2.46 -2.94
CA PRO A 153 -3.79 -1.33 -3.52
C PRO A 153 -3.77 -1.28 -5.04
N PHE A 154 -2.65 -1.60 -5.69
CA PHE A 154 -2.58 -1.63 -7.15
C PHE A 154 -3.43 -2.73 -7.76
N ILE A 155 -3.59 -3.89 -7.09
CA ILE A 155 -4.48 -4.95 -7.55
C ILE A 155 -5.94 -4.48 -7.45
N ILE A 156 -6.33 -3.89 -6.32
CA ILE A 156 -7.68 -3.36 -6.10
C ILE A 156 -8.00 -2.29 -7.15
N TYR A 157 -7.13 -1.30 -7.30
CA TYR A 157 -7.31 -0.25 -8.31
C TYR A 157 -7.36 -0.84 -9.73
N GLY A 158 -6.43 -1.72 -10.07
CA GLY A 158 -6.34 -2.33 -11.41
C GLY A 158 -7.60 -3.09 -11.80
N VAL A 159 -8.19 -3.83 -10.88
CA VAL A 159 -9.47 -4.53 -11.10
C VAL A 159 -10.63 -3.54 -11.20
N SER A 160 -10.75 -2.62 -10.25
CA SER A 160 -11.86 -1.64 -10.21
C SER A 160 -11.83 -0.64 -11.39
N ALA A 161 -10.63 -0.30 -11.88
CA ALA A 161 -10.43 0.61 -13.01
C ALA A 161 -10.30 -0.09 -14.36
N ASN A 162 -10.29 -1.43 -14.39
CA ASN A 162 -9.98 -2.24 -15.57
C ASN A 162 -8.63 -1.87 -16.22
N VAL A 163 -7.60 -1.66 -15.38
CA VAL A 163 -6.24 -1.28 -15.76
C VAL A 163 -5.28 -2.45 -15.53
N SER A 164 -4.27 -2.58 -16.37
CA SER A 164 -3.25 -3.63 -16.24
C SER A 164 -2.54 -3.56 -14.89
N ILE A 165 -2.69 -4.59 -14.06
CA ILE A 165 -2.02 -4.72 -12.77
C ILE A 165 -0.49 -4.78 -12.96
N ALA A 166 -0.01 -5.45 -14.01
CA ALA A 166 1.40 -5.48 -14.35
C ALA A 166 1.94 -4.08 -14.64
N ALA A 167 1.17 -3.24 -15.37
CA ALA A 167 1.56 -1.86 -15.64
C ALA A 167 1.61 -1.00 -14.36
N LEU A 168 0.68 -1.20 -13.43
CA LEU A 168 0.69 -0.54 -12.12
C LEU A 168 1.90 -0.96 -11.29
N PHE A 169 2.22 -2.26 -11.25
CA PHE A 169 3.39 -2.78 -10.53
C PHE A 169 4.68 -2.16 -11.07
N VAL A 170 4.87 -2.16 -12.38
CA VAL A 170 6.06 -1.57 -13.02
C VAL A 170 6.09 -0.05 -12.81
N GLY A 171 4.93 0.61 -12.95
CA GLY A 171 4.80 2.06 -12.80
C GLY A 171 5.06 2.55 -11.38
N GLY A 172 4.83 1.72 -10.35
CA GLY A 172 5.12 2.03 -8.94
C GLY A 172 6.60 2.01 -8.56
N VAL A 173 7.47 1.43 -9.40
CA VAL A 173 8.91 1.28 -9.10
C VAL A 173 9.59 2.63 -8.91
N PHE A 174 9.48 3.54 -9.88
CA PHE A 174 10.13 4.85 -9.78
C PHE A 174 9.55 5.71 -8.64
N PRO A 175 8.23 5.86 -8.46
CA PRO A 175 7.66 6.52 -7.29
C PRO A 175 8.18 5.96 -5.96
N GLY A 176 8.28 4.64 -5.83
CA GLY A 176 8.84 3.99 -4.65
C GLY A 176 10.33 4.33 -4.43
N ILE A 177 11.14 4.29 -5.48
CA ILE A 177 12.56 4.67 -5.41
C ILE A 177 12.70 6.16 -5.03
N VAL A 178 11.90 7.04 -5.62
CA VAL A 178 11.93 8.49 -5.31
C VAL A 178 11.56 8.73 -3.86
N LEU A 179 10.53 8.04 -3.33
CA LEU A 179 10.14 8.14 -1.91
C LEU A 179 11.27 7.63 -1.00
N ALA A 180 11.84 6.48 -1.29
CA ALA A 180 12.95 5.93 -0.51
C ALA A 180 14.17 6.88 -0.52
N ALA A 181 14.55 7.40 -1.68
CA ALA A 181 15.66 8.33 -1.83
C ALA A 181 15.40 9.64 -1.06
N ALA A 182 14.20 10.22 -1.17
CA ALA A 182 13.83 11.43 -0.45
C ALA A 182 13.89 11.25 1.07
N LEU A 183 13.40 10.10 1.58
CA LEU A 183 13.51 9.75 3.00
C LEU A 183 14.96 9.52 3.44
N MET A 184 15.81 8.94 2.58
CA MET A 184 17.25 8.80 2.88
C MET A 184 17.93 10.17 2.95
N VAL A 185 17.63 11.09 2.05
CA VAL A 185 18.13 12.47 2.10
C VAL A 185 17.65 13.16 3.37
N TYR A 186 16.37 13.08 3.70
CA TYR A 186 15.83 13.60 4.96
C TYR A 186 16.59 13.05 6.17
N MET A 187 16.75 11.71 6.23
CA MET A 187 17.44 11.05 7.35
C MET A 187 18.91 11.50 7.48
N TYR A 188 19.60 11.73 6.37
CA TYR A 188 20.96 12.24 6.38
C TYR A 188 21.06 13.62 7.06
N PHE A 189 20.13 14.55 6.75
CA PHE A 189 20.10 15.87 7.38
C PHE A 189 19.71 15.79 8.87
N VAL A 190 18.73 14.95 9.23
CA VAL A 190 18.35 14.72 10.63
C VAL A 190 19.53 14.16 11.43
N ALA A 191 20.21 13.15 10.88
CA ALA A 191 21.38 12.55 11.51
C ALA A 191 22.55 13.53 11.66
N ALA A 192 22.70 14.48 10.72
CA ALA A 192 23.71 15.51 10.81
C ALA A 192 23.45 16.51 11.95
N ARG A 193 22.15 16.79 12.23
CA ARG A 193 21.77 17.71 13.33
C ARG A 193 21.86 17.08 14.72
N HIS A 194 21.55 15.78 14.84
CA HIS A 194 21.49 15.09 16.12
C HIS A 194 22.76 14.26 16.42
N ASP A 195 23.75 14.32 15.53
CA ASP A 195 25.01 13.55 15.60
C ASP A 195 24.80 12.05 15.88
N TYR A 196 23.85 11.44 15.17
CA TYR A 196 23.53 10.02 15.34
C TYR A 196 24.73 9.13 14.97
N PRO A 197 24.92 8.03 15.72
CA PRO A 197 26.07 7.15 15.56
C PRO A 197 26.11 6.47 14.19
N ARG A 198 27.31 6.04 13.82
CA ARG A 198 27.58 5.23 12.63
C ARG A 198 28.08 3.87 13.08
N ASP A 199 27.63 2.82 12.39
CA ASP A 199 28.25 1.52 12.54
C ASP A 199 29.64 1.55 11.88
N PRO A 200 30.63 0.78 12.39
CA PRO A 200 31.90 0.63 11.69
C PRO A 200 31.68 0.03 10.31
N LYS A 201 32.45 0.52 9.33
CA LYS A 201 32.36 0.00 7.96
C LYS A 201 32.70 -1.49 7.95
N LYS A 202 31.76 -2.31 7.53
CA LYS A 202 31.93 -3.77 7.46
C LYS A 202 32.75 -4.16 6.24
N SER A 203 33.46 -5.28 6.36
CA SER A 203 34.19 -5.83 5.23
C SER A 203 33.23 -6.25 4.10
N TRP A 204 33.69 -6.12 2.85
CA TRP A 204 32.94 -6.58 1.70
C TRP A 204 32.58 -8.07 1.80
N LYS A 205 33.47 -8.89 2.37
CA LYS A 205 33.22 -10.31 2.62
C LYS A 205 32.07 -10.55 3.60
N GLU A 206 31.98 -9.76 4.68
CA GLU A 206 30.87 -9.84 5.65
C GLU A 206 29.55 -9.39 5.02
N THR A 207 29.58 -8.34 4.20
CA THR A 207 28.39 -7.85 3.48
C THR A 207 27.92 -8.89 2.48
N LEU A 208 28.81 -9.55 1.77
CA LEU A 208 28.45 -10.62 0.83
C LEU A 208 27.88 -11.85 1.53
N LEU A 209 28.41 -12.18 2.72
CA LEU A 209 27.89 -13.28 3.53
C LEU A 209 26.47 -12.98 4.05
N THR A 210 26.21 -11.75 4.50
CA THR A 210 24.86 -11.33 4.90
C THR A 210 23.91 -11.23 3.71
N ALA A 211 24.38 -10.79 2.54
CA ALA A 211 23.61 -10.84 1.29
C ALA A 211 23.22 -12.28 0.94
N GLY A 212 24.15 -13.24 1.11
CA GLY A 212 23.86 -14.67 0.88
C GLY A 212 22.75 -15.20 1.79
N LYS A 213 22.73 -14.79 3.08
CA LYS A 213 21.65 -15.17 4.01
C LYS A 213 20.32 -14.50 3.65
N ALA A 214 20.35 -13.24 3.22
CA ALA A 214 19.18 -12.50 2.78
C ALA A 214 18.72 -12.88 1.34
N LEU A 215 19.50 -13.68 0.61
CA LEU A 215 19.24 -14.03 -0.79
C LEU A 215 17.81 -14.55 -1.02
N PRO A 216 17.24 -15.43 -0.17
CA PRO A 216 15.87 -15.88 -0.36
C PRO A 216 14.85 -14.73 -0.30
N ALA A 217 15.04 -13.75 0.58
CA ALA A 217 14.18 -12.58 0.65
C ALA A 217 14.39 -11.63 -0.55
N LEU A 218 15.64 -11.42 -0.97
CA LEU A 218 16.00 -10.58 -2.10
C LEU A 218 15.58 -11.18 -3.45
N PHE A 219 15.49 -12.50 -3.55
CA PHE A 219 15.06 -13.20 -4.77
C PHE A 219 13.56 -13.08 -5.03
N MET A 220 12.75 -12.85 -4.00
CA MET A 220 11.31 -12.77 -4.11
C MET A 220 10.82 -11.68 -5.10
N PRO A 221 11.25 -10.41 -4.98
CA PRO A 221 10.90 -9.38 -5.96
C PRO A 221 11.30 -9.76 -7.40
N VAL A 222 12.45 -10.40 -7.54
CA VAL A 222 12.95 -10.85 -8.84
C VAL A 222 12.07 -11.97 -9.41
N LEU A 223 11.65 -12.90 -8.57
CA LEU A 223 10.74 -14.00 -8.95
C LEU A 223 9.39 -13.46 -9.44
N ILE A 224 8.79 -12.53 -8.68
CA ILE A 224 7.48 -11.94 -9.00
C ILE A 224 7.59 -11.09 -10.27
N MET A 225 8.44 -10.07 -10.25
CA MET A 225 8.55 -9.12 -11.36
C MET A 225 9.14 -9.77 -12.59
N GLY A 226 10.17 -10.60 -12.44
CA GLY A 226 10.77 -11.33 -13.54
C GLY A 226 9.77 -12.28 -14.21
N GLY A 227 8.97 -13.00 -13.45
CA GLY A 227 7.92 -13.88 -13.98
C GLY A 227 6.80 -13.13 -14.71
N ILE A 228 6.36 -11.99 -14.18
CA ILE A 228 5.33 -11.15 -14.80
C ILE A 228 5.86 -10.45 -16.06
N LEU A 229 7.06 -9.86 -16.00
CA LEU A 229 7.63 -9.10 -17.12
C LEU A 229 8.09 -9.99 -18.28
N SER A 230 8.51 -11.24 -17.99
CA SER A 230 8.81 -12.23 -19.02
C SER A 230 7.56 -12.79 -19.71
N GLY A 231 6.35 -12.47 -19.18
CA GLY A 231 5.09 -13.04 -19.68
C GLY A 231 4.86 -14.50 -19.27
N MET A 232 5.71 -15.06 -18.41
CA MET A 232 5.56 -16.45 -17.93
C MET A 232 4.40 -16.58 -16.93
N PHE A 233 4.13 -15.54 -16.15
CA PHE A 233 3.11 -15.53 -15.12
C PHE A 233 2.20 -14.31 -15.23
N THR A 234 0.92 -14.54 -15.04
CA THR A 234 -0.03 -13.49 -14.64
C THR A 234 0.25 -13.05 -13.19
N PRO A 235 -0.24 -11.88 -12.73
CA PRO A 235 -0.11 -11.47 -11.33
C PRO A 235 -0.63 -12.51 -10.33
N THR A 236 -1.71 -13.22 -10.68
CA THR A 236 -2.31 -14.27 -9.83
C THR A 236 -1.42 -15.52 -9.75
N GLU A 237 -0.88 -15.96 -10.88
CA GLU A 237 0.05 -17.09 -10.90
C GLU A 237 1.35 -16.78 -10.17
N ALA A 238 1.89 -15.56 -10.35
CA ALA A 238 3.04 -15.07 -9.59
C ALA A 238 2.78 -15.10 -8.09
N ALA A 239 1.58 -14.72 -7.64
CA ALA A 239 1.18 -14.80 -6.24
C ALA A 239 1.16 -16.25 -5.73
N GLY A 240 0.63 -17.20 -6.52
CA GLY A 240 0.64 -18.63 -6.20
C GLY A 240 2.06 -19.19 -6.06
N VAL A 241 2.94 -18.88 -7.02
CA VAL A 241 4.37 -19.26 -6.98
C VAL A 241 5.05 -18.68 -5.73
N THR A 242 4.72 -17.44 -5.38
CA THR A 242 5.23 -16.74 -4.19
C THR A 242 4.83 -17.45 -2.89
N VAL A 243 3.58 -17.95 -2.78
CA VAL A 243 3.14 -18.75 -1.64
C VAL A 243 3.97 -20.01 -1.48
N VAL A 244 4.15 -20.78 -2.57
CA VAL A 244 4.94 -22.00 -2.55
C VAL A 244 6.40 -21.70 -2.17
N TYR A 245 6.98 -20.67 -2.77
CA TYR A 245 8.35 -20.24 -2.45
C TYR A 245 8.50 -19.86 -0.97
N SER A 246 7.58 -19.04 -0.44
CA SER A 246 7.58 -18.62 0.96
C SER A 246 7.48 -19.79 1.93
N ALA A 247 6.59 -20.75 1.63
CA ALA A 247 6.41 -21.95 2.43
C ALA A 247 7.66 -22.82 2.44
N VAL A 248 8.27 -23.06 1.27
CA VAL A 248 9.49 -23.85 1.13
C VAL A 248 10.66 -23.19 1.86
N MET A 249 10.87 -21.89 1.66
CA MET A 249 11.96 -21.16 2.34
C MET A 249 11.77 -21.14 3.85
N GLY A 250 10.57 -20.85 4.34
CA GLY A 250 10.27 -20.83 5.77
C GLY A 250 10.37 -22.19 6.46
N ALA A 251 9.99 -23.27 5.78
CA ALA A 251 10.02 -24.62 6.34
C ALA A 251 11.41 -25.26 6.27
N PHE A 252 12.11 -25.17 5.12
CA PHE A 252 13.34 -25.93 4.88
C PHE A 252 14.61 -25.11 5.09
N TYR A 253 14.64 -23.86 4.66
CA TYR A 253 15.82 -23.01 4.80
C TYR A 253 15.91 -22.35 6.18
N TYR A 254 14.89 -21.60 6.56
CA TYR A 254 14.85 -20.91 7.87
C TYR A 254 14.38 -21.83 9.01
N ARG A 255 13.67 -22.89 8.71
CA ARG A 255 13.14 -23.88 9.67
C ARG A 255 12.29 -23.28 10.78
N GLN A 256 11.63 -22.16 10.49
CA GLN A 256 10.73 -21.44 11.40
C GLN A 256 9.28 -21.87 11.22
N LEU A 257 8.89 -22.24 9.99
CA LEU A 257 7.55 -22.77 9.71
C LEU A 257 7.49 -24.26 10.07
N ASN A 258 6.55 -24.59 10.93
CA ASN A 258 6.29 -25.95 11.37
C ASN A 258 4.78 -26.21 11.43
N PHE A 259 4.38 -27.47 11.58
CA PHE A 259 2.97 -27.87 11.64
C PHE A 259 2.18 -27.24 12.81
N LYS A 260 2.85 -26.66 13.82
CA LYS A 260 2.18 -26.00 14.96
C LYS A 260 1.82 -24.55 14.66
N ASN A 261 2.69 -23.80 13.94
CA ASN A 261 2.46 -22.40 13.62
C ASN A 261 1.77 -22.20 12.26
N LEU A 262 1.90 -23.13 11.34
CA LEU A 262 1.31 -23.06 10.01
C LEU A 262 -0.22 -22.81 10.03
N PRO A 263 -1.04 -23.51 10.85
CA PRO A 263 -2.48 -23.23 10.93
C PRO A 263 -2.80 -21.79 11.35
N LYS A 264 -1.98 -21.19 12.24
CA LYS A 264 -2.16 -19.80 12.67
C LYS A 264 -1.91 -18.82 11.52
N VAL A 265 -0.90 -19.09 10.69
CA VAL A 265 -0.59 -18.28 9.51
C VAL A 265 -1.73 -18.34 8.50
N PHE A 266 -2.26 -19.54 8.22
CA PHE A 266 -3.41 -19.71 7.32
C PHE A 266 -4.67 -19.03 7.88
N LEU A 267 -4.96 -19.18 9.16
CA LEU A 267 -6.11 -18.53 9.79
C LEU A 267 -6.00 -17.01 9.73
N LYS A 268 -4.84 -16.46 10.08
CA LYS A 268 -4.57 -15.01 10.01
C LYS A 268 -4.74 -14.49 8.58
N SER A 269 -4.10 -15.15 7.61
CA SER A 269 -4.19 -14.75 6.19
C SER A 269 -5.62 -14.90 5.65
N GLY A 270 -6.34 -15.92 6.06
CA GLY A 270 -7.74 -16.14 5.69
C GLY A 270 -8.66 -15.05 6.22
N LEU A 271 -8.48 -14.64 7.49
CA LEU A 271 -9.26 -13.54 8.08
C LEU A 271 -8.96 -12.20 7.40
N GLU A 272 -7.69 -11.87 7.22
CA GLU A 272 -7.27 -10.64 6.54
C GLU A 272 -7.78 -10.60 5.09
N SER A 273 -7.61 -11.68 4.35
CA SER A 273 -8.09 -11.79 2.95
C SER A 273 -9.62 -11.74 2.88
N GLY A 274 -10.30 -12.43 3.79
CA GLY A 274 -11.77 -12.45 3.85
C GLY A 274 -12.35 -11.05 4.07
N MET A 275 -11.74 -10.23 4.94
CA MET A 275 -12.14 -8.85 5.14
C MET A 275 -12.02 -8.01 3.86
N VAL A 276 -10.89 -8.12 3.15
CA VAL A 276 -10.68 -7.38 1.89
C VAL A 276 -11.62 -7.87 0.79
N MET A 277 -11.79 -9.19 0.65
CA MET A 277 -12.68 -9.76 -0.36
C MET A 277 -14.15 -9.40 -0.10
N LEU A 278 -14.59 -9.41 1.16
CA LEU A 278 -15.94 -9.00 1.55
C LEU A 278 -16.17 -7.51 1.26
N LEU A 279 -15.14 -6.67 1.51
CA LEU A 279 -15.19 -5.25 1.16
C LEU A 279 -15.41 -5.06 -0.35
N ILE A 280 -14.62 -5.75 -1.18
CA ILE A 280 -14.75 -5.68 -2.64
C ILE A 280 -16.14 -6.16 -3.07
N ALA A 281 -16.61 -7.29 -2.55
CA ALA A 281 -17.94 -7.80 -2.85
C ALA A 281 -19.05 -6.78 -2.58
N MET A 282 -19.01 -6.10 -1.44
CA MET A 282 -20.03 -5.11 -1.06
C MET A 282 -19.87 -3.76 -1.77
N SER A 283 -18.72 -3.52 -2.38
CA SER A 283 -18.47 -2.30 -3.16
C SER A 283 -18.97 -2.37 -4.60
N GLU A 284 -19.07 -3.54 -5.18
CA GLU A 284 -19.53 -3.68 -6.57
C GLU A 284 -20.95 -3.15 -6.80
N PRO A 285 -21.96 -3.49 -5.95
CA PRO A 285 -23.25 -2.85 -6.05
C PRO A 285 -23.18 -1.33 -5.87
N PHE A 286 -22.33 -0.85 -4.95
CA PHE A 286 -22.12 0.59 -4.77
C PHE A 286 -21.60 1.26 -6.05
N ALA A 287 -20.54 0.69 -6.65
CA ALA A 287 -19.98 1.19 -7.90
C ALA A 287 -21.01 1.17 -9.05
N TRP A 288 -21.82 0.11 -9.11
CA TRP A 288 -22.88 0.00 -10.10
C TRP A 288 -23.92 1.13 -9.96
N PHE A 289 -24.37 1.43 -8.72
CA PHE A 289 -25.32 2.54 -8.48
C PHE A 289 -24.69 3.90 -8.76
N VAL A 290 -23.42 4.11 -8.39
CA VAL A 290 -22.66 5.32 -8.71
C VAL A 290 -22.64 5.56 -10.24
N ALA A 291 -22.43 4.51 -11.01
CA ALA A 291 -22.43 4.58 -12.46
C ALA A 291 -23.86 4.78 -13.05
N ALA A 292 -24.85 4.04 -12.54
CA ALA A 292 -26.24 4.11 -12.99
C ALA A 292 -26.87 5.50 -12.75
N ASP A 293 -26.57 6.12 -11.61
CA ASP A 293 -27.00 7.49 -11.27
C ASP A 293 -26.13 8.58 -11.93
N GLN A 294 -25.16 8.20 -12.78
CA GLN A 294 -24.26 9.10 -13.49
C GLN A 294 -23.52 10.09 -12.56
N ILE A 295 -23.20 9.67 -11.32
CA ILE A 295 -22.52 10.53 -10.33
C ILE A 295 -21.21 11.09 -10.87
N PRO A 296 -20.32 10.29 -11.53
CA PRO A 296 -19.10 10.83 -12.12
C PRO A 296 -19.36 11.96 -13.11
N GLN A 297 -20.43 11.85 -13.93
CA GLN A 297 -20.79 12.86 -14.91
C GLN A 297 -21.19 14.17 -14.27
N LEU A 298 -22.01 14.11 -13.22
CA LEU A 298 -22.38 15.32 -12.45
C LEU A 298 -21.15 16.02 -11.84
N ILE A 299 -20.19 15.25 -11.38
CA ILE A 299 -18.93 15.79 -10.83
C ILE A 299 -18.08 16.41 -11.95
N ILE A 300 -17.98 15.75 -13.12
CA ILE A 300 -17.26 16.28 -14.30
C ILE A 300 -17.87 17.60 -14.74
N ASP A 301 -19.20 17.66 -14.85
CA ASP A 301 -19.91 18.87 -15.27
C ASP A 301 -19.69 20.03 -14.29
N TRP A 302 -19.66 19.74 -12.99
CA TRP A 302 -19.36 20.73 -11.96
C TRP A 302 -17.90 21.18 -11.99
N ILE A 303 -16.93 20.24 -12.08
CA ILE A 303 -15.50 20.56 -12.15
C ILE A 303 -15.18 21.34 -13.42
N SER A 304 -15.80 21.01 -14.56
CA SER A 304 -15.54 21.67 -15.85
C SER A 304 -15.94 23.15 -15.86
N GLN A 305 -16.87 23.56 -14.99
CA GLN A 305 -17.21 24.96 -14.78
C GLN A 305 -16.13 25.72 -13.99
N VAL A 306 -15.32 24.99 -13.19
CA VAL A 306 -14.24 25.56 -12.35
C VAL A 306 -12.92 25.52 -13.12
N THR A 307 -12.58 24.38 -13.71
CA THR A 307 -11.34 24.19 -14.45
C THR A 307 -11.40 23.02 -15.42
N THR A 308 -10.71 23.17 -16.55
CA THR A 308 -10.46 22.08 -17.52
C THR A 308 -9.00 21.63 -17.52
N SER A 309 -8.14 22.23 -16.68
CA SER A 309 -6.73 21.88 -16.60
C SER A 309 -6.53 20.55 -15.87
N PRO A 310 -5.89 19.54 -16.51
CA PRO A 310 -5.56 18.26 -15.85
C PRO A 310 -4.77 18.44 -14.54
N TYR A 311 -3.88 19.41 -14.50
CA TYR A 311 -3.07 19.69 -13.31
C TYR A 311 -3.87 20.21 -12.13
N ALA A 312 -4.86 21.09 -12.39
CA ALA A 312 -5.75 21.59 -11.33
C ALA A 312 -6.68 20.48 -10.84
N ILE A 313 -7.16 19.63 -11.73
CA ILE A 313 -7.99 18.47 -11.37
C ILE A 313 -7.20 17.48 -10.53
N LEU A 314 -5.94 17.18 -10.88
CA LEU A 314 -5.06 16.34 -10.07
C LEU A 314 -4.81 16.95 -8.68
N LEU A 315 -4.71 18.28 -8.57
CA LEU A 315 -4.58 18.96 -7.27
C LEU A 315 -5.84 18.75 -6.42
N LEU A 316 -7.03 18.93 -7.01
CA LEU A 316 -8.31 18.73 -6.32
C LEU A 316 -8.48 17.27 -5.89
N ILE A 317 -8.14 16.32 -6.76
CA ILE A 317 -8.13 14.89 -6.44
C ILE A 317 -7.19 14.62 -5.26
N ASN A 318 -5.95 15.14 -5.30
CA ASN A 318 -5.00 14.95 -4.20
C ASN A 318 -5.49 15.54 -2.88
N ALA A 319 -6.06 16.74 -2.89
CA ALA A 319 -6.61 17.37 -1.68
C ALA A 319 -7.77 16.55 -1.10
N PHE A 320 -8.69 16.09 -1.96
CA PHE A 320 -9.80 15.24 -1.57
C PHE A 320 -9.33 13.91 -0.99
N LEU A 321 -8.38 13.24 -1.64
CA LEU A 321 -7.86 11.94 -1.20
C LEU A 321 -7.08 12.03 0.10
N LEU A 322 -6.31 13.09 0.34
CA LEU A 322 -5.63 13.32 1.62
C LEU A 322 -6.65 13.43 2.76
N LEU A 323 -7.73 14.18 2.55
CA LEU A 323 -8.80 14.32 3.54
C LEU A 323 -9.51 12.98 3.77
N LEU A 324 -9.83 12.25 2.71
CA LEU A 324 -10.49 10.95 2.79
C LEU A 324 -9.61 9.89 3.46
N GLY A 325 -8.31 9.90 3.18
CA GLY A 325 -7.35 8.95 3.73
C GLY A 325 -7.09 9.09 5.24
N ILE A 326 -7.47 10.22 5.87
CA ILE A 326 -7.32 10.41 7.32
C ILE A 326 -8.13 9.36 8.12
N PRO A 327 -9.46 9.24 7.90
CA PRO A 327 -10.29 8.30 8.65
C PRO A 327 -10.35 6.89 8.04
N MET A 328 -9.88 6.71 6.80
CA MET A 328 -10.13 5.47 6.04
C MET A 328 -8.83 4.74 5.71
N GLU A 329 -8.87 3.40 5.76
CA GLU A 329 -7.82 2.57 5.18
C GLU A 329 -7.81 2.64 3.65
N THR A 330 -6.64 2.33 3.05
CA THR A 330 -6.43 2.44 1.60
C THR A 330 -7.39 1.58 0.78
N ALA A 331 -7.67 0.34 1.20
CA ALA A 331 -8.51 -0.57 0.43
C ALA A 331 -9.98 -0.09 0.34
N PRO A 332 -10.66 0.25 1.45
CA PRO A 332 -12.00 0.84 1.40
C PRO A 332 -12.06 2.14 0.60
N ALA A 333 -11.07 3.01 0.80
CA ALA A 333 -11.02 4.28 0.09
C ALA A 333 -10.91 4.07 -1.44
N LEU A 334 -10.01 3.18 -1.90
CA LEU A 334 -9.84 2.86 -3.31
C LEU A 334 -11.14 2.37 -3.96
N VAL A 335 -11.80 1.44 -3.30
CA VAL A 335 -13.03 0.84 -3.80
C VAL A 335 -14.14 1.88 -4.03
N ILE A 336 -14.24 2.86 -3.12
CA ILE A 336 -15.22 3.94 -3.21
C ILE A 336 -14.85 4.96 -4.28
N VAL A 337 -13.57 5.39 -4.32
CA VAL A 337 -13.17 6.51 -5.17
C VAL A 337 -12.85 6.10 -6.60
N THR A 338 -12.39 4.88 -6.85
CA THR A 338 -11.97 4.45 -8.19
C THR A 338 -13.07 4.59 -9.23
N PRO A 339 -14.33 4.12 -9.01
CA PRO A 339 -15.41 4.27 -9.96
C PRO A 339 -15.77 5.73 -10.28
N ILE A 340 -15.42 6.64 -9.38
CA ILE A 340 -15.68 8.09 -9.53
C ILE A 340 -14.49 8.76 -10.25
N LEU A 341 -13.27 8.47 -9.82
CA LEU A 341 -12.08 9.19 -10.31
C LEU A 341 -11.61 8.74 -11.69
N VAL A 342 -11.84 7.48 -12.07
CA VAL A 342 -11.43 6.96 -13.38
C VAL A 342 -12.13 7.67 -14.52
N PRO A 343 -13.47 7.83 -14.54
CA PRO A 343 -14.15 8.63 -15.55
C PRO A 343 -13.72 10.10 -15.58
N ILE A 344 -13.49 10.71 -14.39
CA ILE A 344 -13.00 12.09 -14.29
C ILE A 344 -11.62 12.23 -14.93
N GLY A 345 -10.70 11.32 -14.62
CA GLY A 345 -9.36 11.31 -15.21
C GLY A 345 -9.39 11.12 -16.73
N ALA A 346 -10.24 10.22 -17.21
CA ALA A 346 -10.43 9.96 -18.64
C ALA A 346 -10.95 11.19 -19.39
N ALA A 347 -11.90 11.93 -18.80
CA ALA A 347 -12.48 13.13 -19.39
C ALA A 347 -11.44 14.24 -19.66
N VAL A 348 -10.35 14.27 -18.89
CA VAL A 348 -9.26 15.28 -19.03
C VAL A 348 -7.97 14.70 -19.58
N GLY A 349 -8.00 13.45 -20.07
CA GLY A 349 -6.85 12.80 -20.73
C GLY A 349 -5.73 12.37 -19.80
N ILE A 350 -6.01 12.13 -18.51
CA ILE A 350 -5.03 11.58 -17.57
C ILE A 350 -4.87 10.08 -17.86
N ASP A 351 -3.62 9.63 -18.00
CA ASP A 351 -3.29 8.21 -18.16
C ASP A 351 -3.80 7.41 -16.95
N PRO A 352 -4.59 6.32 -17.15
CA PRO A 352 -5.20 5.58 -16.03
C PRO A 352 -4.20 4.87 -15.12
N VAL A 353 -3.01 4.48 -15.62
CA VAL A 353 -1.93 3.92 -14.80
C VAL A 353 -1.35 5.02 -13.91
N HIS A 354 -1.10 6.19 -14.48
CA HIS A 354 -0.63 7.35 -13.73
C HIS A 354 -1.62 7.76 -12.63
N LEU A 355 -2.90 7.88 -12.98
CA LEU A 355 -3.96 8.18 -12.00
C LEU A 355 -3.97 7.16 -10.86
N GLY A 356 -3.90 5.87 -11.17
CA GLY A 356 -3.89 4.81 -10.17
C GLY A 356 -2.69 4.89 -9.22
N ILE A 357 -1.51 5.21 -9.72
CA ILE A 357 -0.31 5.38 -8.90
C ILE A 357 -0.45 6.60 -7.98
N VAL A 358 -0.95 7.73 -8.50
CA VAL A 358 -1.19 8.94 -7.69
C VAL A 358 -2.23 8.67 -6.60
N VAL A 359 -3.35 8.06 -6.95
CA VAL A 359 -4.43 7.71 -5.99
C VAL A 359 -3.91 6.78 -4.91
N CYS A 360 -3.22 5.70 -5.27
CA CYS A 360 -2.67 4.75 -4.30
C CYS A 360 -1.61 5.41 -3.40
N LEU A 361 -0.66 6.15 -3.97
CA LEU A 361 0.36 6.86 -3.20
C LEU A 361 -0.26 7.83 -2.19
N ASN A 362 -1.26 8.60 -2.62
CA ASN A 362 -1.96 9.57 -1.78
C ASN A 362 -2.67 8.90 -0.60
N LEU A 363 -3.49 7.88 -0.87
CA LEU A 363 -4.24 7.16 0.17
C LEU A 363 -3.33 6.44 1.16
N VAL A 364 -2.17 5.97 0.70
CA VAL A 364 -1.15 5.37 1.57
C VAL A 364 -0.57 6.41 2.53
N LEU A 365 -0.37 7.65 2.10
CA LEU A 365 0.05 8.74 2.99
C LEU A 365 -1.05 9.08 4.02
N GLY A 366 -2.31 8.85 3.69
CA GLY A 366 -3.42 8.91 4.65
C GLY A 366 -3.20 8.02 5.88
N LEU A 367 -2.59 6.83 5.71
CA LEU A 367 -2.32 5.88 6.80
C LEU A 367 -1.32 6.40 7.85
N ILE A 368 -0.58 7.46 7.56
CA ILE A 368 0.35 8.12 8.47
C ILE A 368 -0.08 9.54 8.83
N THR A 369 -1.30 9.93 8.44
CA THR A 369 -1.82 11.28 8.69
C THR A 369 -2.59 11.34 10.01
N PRO A 370 -2.17 12.19 10.97
CA PRO A 370 -2.95 12.40 12.19
C PRO A 370 -4.35 12.97 11.88
N PRO A 371 -5.37 12.70 12.73
CA PRO A 371 -5.32 12.09 14.06
C PRO A 371 -5.50 10.57 14.10
N VAL A 372 -5.81 9.92 12.98
CA VAL A 372 -6.07 8.47 12.98
C VAL A 372 -4.82 7.70 12.54
N GLY A 373 -4.61 7.49 11.25
CA GLY A 373 -3.43 6.82 10.69
C GLY A 373 -3.18 5.39 11.18
N ALA A 374 -3.64 4.38 10.45
CA ALA A 374 -3.52 2.97 10.88
C ALA A 374 -2.06 2.54 11.15
N VAL A 375 -1.11 3.06 10.38
CA VAL A 375 0.32 2.79 10.59
C VAL A 375 0.82 3.44 11.87
N LEU A 376 0.32 4.65 12.23
CA LEU A 376 0.70 5.31 13.48
C LEU A 376 0.26 4.49 14.69
N PHE A 377 -0.96 3.95 14.68
CA PHE A 377 -1.44 3.06 15.75
C PHE A 377 -0.58 1.80 15.88
N ALA A 378 -0.23 1.17 14.76
CA ALA A 378 0.64 -0.01 14.78
C ALA A 378 2.01 0.29 15.38
N VAL A 379 2.61 1.42 14.99
CA VAL A 379 3.93 1.84 15.51
C VAL A 379 3.85 2.27 16.98
N CYS A 380 2.79 2.92 17.42
CA CYS A 380 2.55 3.21 18.83
C CYS A 380 2.48 1.93 19.67
N GLY A 381 1.74 0.91 19.19
CA GLY A 381 1.63 -0.38 19.87
C GLY A 381 2.97 -1.10 20.08
N MET A 382 3.91 -0.92 19.13
CA MET A 382 5.25 -1.54 19.21
C MET A 382 6.26 -0.72 20.01
N SER A 383 6.21 0.61 19.88
CA SER A 383 7.18 1.51 20.52
C SER A 383 6.82 1.86 21.96
N GLY A 384 5.58 1.63 22.38
CA GLY A 384 5.03 2.12 23.64
C GLY A 384 4.83 3.64 23.69
N MET A 385 4.97 4.32 22.56
CA MET A 385 4.81 5.78 22.45
C MET A 385 3.32 6.15 22.36
N THR A 386 2.96 7.30 22.92
CA THR A 386 1.61 7.83 22.75
C THR A 386 1.38 8.36 21.34
N LEU A 387 0.15 8.26 20.85
CA LEU A 387 -0.21 8.75 19.53
C LEU A 387 0.05 10.26 19.38
N ASP A 388 -0.21 11.06 20.44
CA ASP A 388 0.06 12.51 20.42
C ASP A 388 1.54 12.83 20.18
N ARG A 389 2.45 12.10 20.83
CA ARG A 389 3.89 12.28 20.63
C ARG A 389 4.32 11.89 19.22
N LEU A 390 3.82 10.76 18.72
CA LEU A 390 4.12 10.32 17.36
C LEU A 390 3.50 11.26 16.31
N SER A 391 2.28 11.75 16.54
CA SER A 391 1.60 12.72 15.66
C SER A 391 2.37 14.03 15.53
N LYS A 392 3.08 14.45 16.56
CA LYS A 392 3.99 15.62 16.48
C LYS A 392 5.27 15.32 15.72
N ALA A 393 5.80 14.12 15.89
CA ALA A 393 7.07 13.70 15.27
C ALA A 393 6.93 13.35 13.78
N ILE A 394 5.72 12.99 13.30
CA ILE A 394 5.50 12.51 11.93
C ILE A 394 5.57 13.62 10.87
N TRP A 395 5.29 14.87 11.23
CA TRP A 395 5.15 15.95 10.26
C TRP A 395 6.37 16.16 9.35
N PRO A 396 7.63 16.18 9.84
CA PRO A 396 8.78 16.40 8.97
C PRO A 396 8.92 15.32 7.88
N PRO A 397 8.97 13.99 8.17
CA PRO A 397 9.04 13.00 7.12
C PRO A 397 7.75 12.90 6.28
N PHE A 398 6.59 13.25 6.83
CA PHE A 398 5.33 13.35 6.10
C PHE A 398 5.37 14.45 5.02
N PHE A 399 5.90 15.64 5.34
CA PHE A 399 6.08 16.69 4.34
C PHE A 399 7.03 16.28 3.22
N VAL A 400 8.08 15.53 3.53
CA VAL A 400 8.95 14.95 2.49
C VAL A 400 8.15 14.03 1.58
N ALA A 401 7.30 13.17 2.14
CA ALA A 401 6.45 12.28 1.35
C ALA A 401 5.38 13.04 0.54
N LEU A 402 4.82 14.15 1.07
CA LEU A 402 3.93 15.05 0.32
C LEU A 402 4.63 15.71 -0.87
N VAL A 403 5.87 16.12 -0.71
CA VAL A 403 6.67 16.64 -1.84
C VAL A 403 6.86 15.56 -2.91
N VAL A 404 7.13 14.32 -2.51
CA VAL A 404 7.22 13.20 -3.44
C VAL A 404 5.88 12.95 -4.14
N LEU A 405 4.76 13.00 -3.41
CA LEU A 405 3.42 12.91 -4.00
C LEU A 405 3.22 14.00 -5.07
N ALA A 406 3.57 15.24 -4.77
CA ALA A 406 3.47 16.34 -5.73
C ALA A 406 4.37 16.09 -6.96
N VAL A 407 5.62 15.68 -6.76
CA VAL A 407 6.54 15.33 -7.85
C VAL A 407 5.98 14.23 -8.73
N VAL A 408 5.48 13.14 -8.15
CA VAL A 408 4.87 12.03 -8.89
C VAL A 408 3.62 12.49 -9.64
N THR A 409 2.76 13.30 -9.01
CA THR A 409 1.52 13.81 -9.59
C THR A 409 1.78 14.67 -10.83
N TYR A 410 2.77 15.57 -10.78
CA TYR A 410 3.02 16.53 -11.85
C TYR A 410 4.08 16.07 -12.87
N LEU A 411 4.74 14.93 -12.63
CA LEU A 411 5.67 14.31 -13.55
C LEU A 411 5.17 12.90 -13.98
N PRO A 412 4.19 12.82 -14.90
CA PRO A 412 3.58 11.54 -15.30
C PRO A 412 4.58 10.50 -15.81
N TRP A 413 5.72 10.94 -16.36
CA TRP A 413 6.74 10.01 -16.84
C TRP A 413 7.30 9.09 -15.75
N LEU A 414 7.32 9.52 -14.48
CA LEU A 414 7.75 8.68 -13.36
C LEU A 414 6.92 7.40 -13.20
N SER A 415 5.64 7.47 -13.56
CA SER A 415 4.71 6.35 -13.46
C SER A 415 4.46 5.64 -14.79
N THR A 416 4.69 6.31 -15.93
CA THR A 416 4.33 5.78 -17.25
C THR A 416 5.53 5.33 -18.09
N TYR A 417 6.75 5.80 -17.78
CA TYR A 417 7.94 5.50 -18.58
C TYR A 417 8.29 4.00 -18.58
N LEU A 418 8.40 3.40 -17.39
CA LEU A 418 8.72 1.97 -17.28
C LEU A 418 7.64 1.07 -17.88
N PRO A 419 6.33 1.27 -17.61
CA PRO A 419 5.29 0.52 -18.28
C PRO A 419 5.36 0.59 -19.81
N ARG A 420 5.62 1.77 -20.38
CA ARG A 420 5.79 1.94 -21.83
C ARG A 420 7.01 1.22 -22.37
N LEU A 421 8.14 1.32 -21.66
CA LEU A 421 9.39 0.70 -22.09
C LEU A 421 9.32 -0.84 -22.05
N VAL A 422 8.71 -1.42 -21.01
CA VAL A 422 8.78 -2.86 -20.75
C VAL A 422 7.59 -3.61 -21.31
N LEU A 423 6.39 -2.99 -21.31
CA LEU A 423 5.15 -3.62 -21.75
C LEU A 423 4.69 -3.13 -23.13
N GLY A 424 5.39 -2.16 -23.73
CA GLY A 424 5.05 -1.65 -25.06
C GLY A 424 3.72 -0.89 -25.13
N ARG A 425 3.29 -0.31 -24.00
CA ARG A 425 1.97 0.35 -23.86
C ARG A 425 2.11 1.77 -23.33
#